data_6d8ccd39d0b69ad6bec5cec7157bdb95
#
_entry.id   6d8ccd39d0b69ad6bec5cec7157bdb95
#
_cell.length_a   1.000
_cell.length_b   1.000
_cell.length_c   1.000
_cell.angle_alpha   90.00
_cell.angle_beta   90.00
_cell.angle_gamma   90.00
#
_symmetry.space_group_name_H-M   'P 1'
#
loop_
_entity.id
_entity.type
_entity.pdbx_description
1 polymer ?
#
loop_
_entity_poly.entity_id
_entity_poly.type
_entity_poly.pdbx_seq_one_letter_code
_entity_poly.pdbx_strand_id
1 'polypeptide(L)'
;QIVGTEMARPGESSEKELQSWEEAKNTPYGKYPELITYTLGKMTGGNRSNMPERDTYEDNVYTRYLRECLNIQNKDVFEAMEDQYTVNVDMAIASGELPDVMVIEDRETLIRLAEGGMIADLSEALENCASDGIKAMYDSYEVSALDSAMIDGRLMALPEPSFVDGPNLLWLRRDWMDELGLEAPDTMEEAVEIVRAFVEQDPGNNGEGNTIGLVCHSDLTGETGYRYEFQLNTLFASYSAFPKQWILQEDGTVVYGSGQPPVKEALA
;
A
#
# COMPACT_ATOMS: atom_id res chain seq x y z
N GLN A 1 2.12 25.48 -1.84
CA GLN A 1 2.75 25.61 -0.50
C GLN A 1 1.92 24.77 0.45
N ILE A 2 2.37 23.54 0.69
CA ILE A 2 1.79 22.67 1.72
C ILE A 2 2.15 23.32 3.04
N VAL A 3 1.17 23.90 3.72
CA VAL A 3 1.31 24.34 5.10
C VAL A 3 1.36 23.08 5.95
N GLY A 4 2.59 22.64 6.26
CA GLY A 4 2.79 21.55 7.20
C GLY A 4 2.24 21.97 8.56
N THR A 5 1.17 21.35 9.00
CA THR A 5 0.83 21.31 10.41
C THR A 5 2.00 20.62 11.10
N GLU A 6 2.76 21.34 11.92
CA GLU A 6 3.86 20.77 12.69
C GLU A 6 3.33 19.63 13.54
N MET A 7 3.58 18.41 13.11
CA MET A 7 3.47 17.27 14.03
C MET A 7 4.57 17.46 15.08
N ALA A 8 4.18 17.52 16.35
CA ALA A 8 5.10 17.62 17.47
C ALA A 8 6.16 16.52 17.34
N ARG A 9 7.43 16.91 17.38
CA ARG A 9 8.56 15.97 17.31
C ARG A 9 8.55 15.05 18.54
N PRO A 10 8.95 13.79 18.41
CA PRO A 10 9.15 12.92 19.57
C PRO A 10 10.11 13.61 20.57
N GLY A 11 9.61 13.96 21.74
CA GLY A 11 10.37 14.64 22.79
C GLY A 11 9.80 16.00 23.21
N GLU A 12 8.93 16.64 22.43
CA GLU A 12 8.13 17.76 22.92
C GLU A 12 6.80 17.22 23.42
N SER A 13 6.72 16.92 24.72
CA SER A 13 5.44 16.67 25.38
C SER A 13 4.65 17.97 25.39
N SER A 14 3.87 18.22 24.33
CA SER A 14 2.75 19.12 24.47
C SER A 14 1.80 18.42 25.44
N GLU A 15 1.69 18.91 26.67
CA GLU A 15 0.60 18.55 27.56
C GLU A 15 -0.70 18.98 26.88
N LYS A 16 -1.24 18.11 25.99
CA LYS A 16 -2.58 18.31 25.48
C LYS A 16 -3.52 18.24 26.69
N GLU A 17 -4.30 19.29 26.90
CA GLU A 17 -5.36 19.27 27.90
C GLU A 17 -6.29 18.09 27.64
N LEU A 18 -6.69 17.40 28.71
CA LEU A 18 -7.67 16.33 28.65
C LEU A 18 -8.99 16.89 28.12
N GLN A 19 -9.48 16.34 27.04
CA GLN A 19 -10.78 16.71 26.45
C GLN A 19 -11.91 15.88 27.05
N SER A 20 -13.13 16.36 26.96
CA SER A 20 -14.29 15.53 27.22
C SER A 20 -14.41 14.41 26.18
N TRP A 21 -15.14 13.36 26.48
CA TRP A 21 -15.41 12.27 25.52
C TRP A 21 -15.98 12.79 24.19
N GLU A 22 -16.93 13.73 24.28
CA GLU A 22 -17.57 14.32 23.11
C GLU A 22 -16.61 15.16 22.27
N GLU A 23 -15.73 15.91 22.91
CA GLU A 23 -14.72 16.69 22.20
C GLU A 23 -13.66 15.79 21.57
N ALA A 24 -13.15 14.81 22.32
CA ALA A 24 -12.09 13.92 21.85
C ALA A 24 -12.52 13.12 20.61
N LYS A 25 -13.73 12.55 20.64
CA LYS A 25 -14.25 11.75 19.52
C LYS A 25 -14.65 12.56 18.27
N ASN A 26 -14.76 13.89 18.40
CA ASN A 26 -15.14 14.78 17.30
C ASN A 26 -14.03 15.79 16.94
N THR A 27 -12.80 15.50 17.33
CA THR A 27 -11.67 16.38 17.07
C THR A 27 -10.48 15.58 16.50
N PRO A 28 -9.86 16.03 15.41
CA PRO A 28 -8.64 15.40 14.92
C PRO A 28 -7.57 15.31 16.01
N TYR A 29 -7.06 14.10 16.24
CA TYR A 29 -6.07 13.82 17.30
C TYR A 29 -6.56 14.22 18.72
N GLY A 30 -7.86 14.12 18.99
CA GLY A 30 -8.41 14.38 20.32
C GLY A 30 -7.83 13.44 21.38
N LYS A 31 -7.48 13.98 22.55
CA LYS A 31 -7.00 13.19 23.67
C LYS A 31 -8.16 12.79 24.57
N TYR A 32 -8.43 11.50 24.66
CA TYR A 32 -9.47 10.98 25.51
C TYR A 32 -9.18 11.20 27.01
N PRO A 33 -10.21 11.40 27.85
CA PRO A 33 -10.04 11.65 29.29
C PRO A 33 -9.47 10.42 30.04
N GLU A 34 -9.66 9.22 29.51
CA GLU A 34 -9.14 7.97 30.04
C GLU A 34 -8.64 7.07 28.93
N LEU A 35 -7.87 6.04 29.28
CA LEU A 35 -7.30 5.10 28.32
C LEU A 35 -8.41 4.28 27.63
N ILE A 36 -8.45 4.39 26.31
CA ILE A 36 -9.28 3.54 25.46
C ILE A 36 -8.43 2.41 24.91
N THR A 37 -8.90 1.19 25.05
CA THR A 37 -8.31 0.02 24.39
C THR A 37 -9.25 -0.46 23.30
N TYR A 38 -8.77 -0.59 22.08
CA TYR A 38 -9.48 -1.18 20.96
C TYR A 38 -8.79 -2.46 20.48
N THR A 39 -9.55 -3.39 19.95
CA THR A 39 -9.03 -4.65 19.41
C THR A 39 -8.66 -4.49 17.94
N LEU A 40 -7.53 -5.07 17.55
CA LEU A 40 -6.97 -4.95 16.22
C LEU A 40 -6.63 -6.31 15.63
N GLY A 41 -7.12 -6.60 14.43
CA GLY A 41 -6.57 -7.62 13.55
C GLY A 41 -5.35 -7.04 12.85
N LYS A 42 -4.14 -7.42 13.27
CA LYS A 42 -2.90 -6.82 12.81
C LYS A 42 -2.31 -7.55 11.61
N MET A 43 -2.28 -6.87 10.47
CA MET A 43 -1.46 -7.31 9.34
C MET A 43 0.01 -6.98 9.63
N THR A 44 0.89 -7.94 9.43
CA THR A 44 2.32 -7.82 9.74
C THR A 44 3.17 -8.09 8.49
N GLY A 45 4.32 -7.46 8.40
CA GLY A 45 5.31 -7.76 7.37
C GLY A 45 6.25 -8.91 7.75
N GLY A 46 6.82 -9.56 6.76
CA GLY A 46 7.79 -10.67 6.95
C GLY A 46 9.15 -10.23 7.50
N ASN A 47 9.49 -8.95 7.40
CA ASN A 47 10.78 -8.43 7.80
C ASN A 47 10.70 -7.62 9.10
N ARG A 48 11.29 -8.16 10.16
CA ARG A 48 11.42 -7.50 11.47
C ARG A 48 12.83 -6.96 11.76
N SER A 49 13.72 -6.95 10.78
CA SER A 49 15.15 -6.61 11.00
C SER A 49 15.37 -5.21 11.57
N ASN A 50 14.45 -4.28 11.31
CA ASN A 50 14.53 -2.90 11.79
C ASN A 50 13.73 -2.66 13.09
N MET A 51 13.09 -3.69 13.64
CA MET A 51 12.36 -3.56 14.90
C MET A 51 13.33 -3.69 16.08
N PRO A 52 13.36 -2.74 17.03
CA PRO A 52 14.16 -2.85 18.23
C PRO A 52 13.85 -4.13 19.02
N GLU A 53 14.86 -4.75 19.64
CA GLU A 53 14.73 -6.04 20.35
C GLU A 53 13.60 -6.10 21.40
N ARG A 54 13.20 -4.96 21.96
CA ARG A 54 12.18 -4.88 23.01
C ARG A 54 10.80 -4.53 22.47
N ASP A 55 10.72 -4.19 21.18
CA ASP A 55 9.47 -3.78 20.57
C ASP A 55 8.72 -4.98 19.98
N THR A 56 7.40 -4.88 20.01
CA THR A 56 6.46 -5.80 19.36
C THR A 56 5.56 -5.02 18.42
N TYR A 57 4.72 -5.67 17.65
CA TYR A 57 3.72 -4.96 16.85
C TYR A 57 2.70 -4.24 17.74
N GLU A 58 2.34 -4.81 18.88
CA GLU A 58 1.41 -4.21 19.84
C GLU A 58 2.06 -3.13 20.72
N ASP A 59 3.33 -3.28 21.10
CA ASP A 59 4.05 -2.32 21.93
C ASP A 59 5.37 -1.88 21.28
N ASN A 60 5.33 -0.69 20.69
CA ASN A 60 6.46 -0.05 20.00
C ASN A 60 6.41 1.46 20.17
N VAL A 61 7.37 2.18 19.58
CA VAL A 61 7.45 3.64 19.72
C VAL A 61 6.17 4.34 19.26
N TYR A 62 5.50 3.85 18.21
CA TYR A 62 4.27 4.47 17.69
C TYR A 62 3.08 4.23 18.60
N THR A 63 2.87 3.00 19.06
CA THR A 63 1.75 2.66 19.95
C THR A 63 1.90 3.32 21.31
N ARG A 64 3.13 3.41 21.84
CA ARG A 64 3.44 4.19 23.06
C ARG A 64 3.13 5.67 22.87
N TYR A 65 3.52 6.25 21.72
CA TYR A 65 3.21 7.64 21.40
C TYR A 65 1.68 7.89 21.36
N LEU A 66 0.91 7.02 20.70
CA LEU A 66 -0.55 7.13 20.66
C LEU A 66 -1.17 7.06 22.06
N ARG A 67 -0.66 6.17 22.92
CA ARG A 67 -1.11 6.03 24.29
C ARG A 67 -0.84 7.30 25.11
N GLU A 68 0.35 7.88 24.99
CA GLU A 68 0.74 9.10 25.72
C GLU A 68 0.00 10.34 25.22
N CYS A 69 -0.12 10.49 23.90
CA CYS A 69 -0.67 11.68 23.28
C CYS A 69 -2.19 11.69 23.21
N LEU A 70 -2.83 10.51 23.02
CA LEU A 70 -4.26 10.41 22.75
C LEU A 70 -5.03 9.57 23.76
N ASN A 71 -4.36 8.88 24.69
CA ASN A 71 -4.96 7.87 25.56
C ASN A 71 -5.63 6.73 24.77
N ILE A 72 -4.99 6.26 23.68
CA ILE A 72 -5.47 5.15 22.85
C ILE A 72 -4.44 4.04 22.86
N GLN A 73 -4.90 2.80 23.03
CA GLN A 73 -4.07 1.61 22.98
C GLN A 73 -4.74 0.52 22.15
N ASN A 74 -3.99 -0.09 21.23
CA ASN A 74 -4.42 -1.31 20.57
C ASN A 74 -4.19 -2.54 21.47
N LYS A 75 -5.01 -3.56 21.23
CA LYS A 75 -4.79 -4.93 21.68
C LYS A 75 -4.93 -5.83 20.46
N ASP A 76 -3.83 -6.40 20.02
CA ASP A 76 -3.81 -7.24 18.84
C ASP A 76 -4.45 -8.60 19.17
N VAL A 77 -5.58 -8.92 18.55
CA VAL A 77 -6.29 -10.20 18.76
C VAL A 77 -5.71 -11.31 17.87
N PHE A 78 -5.11 -10.91 16.76
CA PHE A 78 -4.22 -11.74 15.95
C PHE A 78 -3.19 -10.87 15.22
N GLU A 79 -2.02 -11.46 14.98
CA GLU A 79 -0.96 -10.91 14.14
C GLU A 79 -0.66 -11.93 13.04
N ALA A 80 -0.76 -11.54 11.77
CA ALA A 80 -0.53 -12.45 10.65
C ALA A 80 -0.04 -11.73 9.40
N MET A 81 0.63 -12.45 8.51
CA MET A 81 1.11 -11.96 7.23
C MET A 81 0.19 -12.44 6.10
N GLU A 82 0.04 -11.62 5.08
CA GLU A 82 -0.54 -11.98 3.76
C GLU A 82 -1.68 -13.02 3.83
N ASP A 83 -1.54 -14.16 3.17
CA ASP A 83 -2.58 -15.21 3.09
C ASP A 83 -3.11 -15.65 4.46
N GLN A 84 -2.24 -15.72 5.47
CA GLN A 84 -2.65 -16.10 6.83
C GLN A 84 -3.51 -15.01 7.47
N TYR A 85 -3.30 -13.75 7.11
CA TYR A 85 -4.13 -12.64 7.58
C TYR A 85 -5.56 -12.77 7.06
N THR A 86 -5.72 -13.01 5.77
CA THR A 86 -7.02 -13.22 5.12
C THR A 86 -7.77 -14.39 5.76
N VAL A 87 -7.09 -15.52 6.03
CA VAL A 87 -7.68 -16.65 6.75
C VAL A 87 -8.19 -16.27 8.15
N ASN A 88 -7.42 -15.48 8.89
CA ASN A 88 -7.83 -15.03 10.23
C ASN A 88 -9.04 -14.09 10.17
N VAL A 89 -9.10 -13.19 9.18
CA VAL A 89 -10.26 -12.34 8.93
C VAL A 89 -11.49 -13.17 8.60
N ASP A 90 -11.39 -14.15 7.72
CA ASP A 90 -12.50 -15.06 7.38
C ASP A 90 -13.00 -15.84 8.59
N MET A 91 -12.09 -16.29 9.45
CA MET A 91 -12.46 -16.95 10.72
C MET A 91 -13.20 -16.00 11.66
N ALA A 92 -12.74 -14.75 11.80
CA ALA A 92 -13.42 -13.74 12.61
C ALA A 92 -14.82 -13.43 12.09
N ILE A 93 -14.98 -13.31 10.76
CA ILE A 93 -16.28 -13.12 10.10
C ILE A 93 -17.19 -14.33 10.37
N ALA A 94 -16.69 -15.53 10.18
CA ALA A 94 -17.46 -16.77 10.36
C ALA A 94 -17.92 -16.99 11.80
N SER A 95 -17.11 -16.57 12.80
CA SER A 95 -17.47 -16.65 14.21
C SER A 95 -18.38 -15.51 14.68
N GLY A 96 -18.43 -14.41 13.93
CA GLY A 96 -19.12 -13.17 14.34
C GLY A 96 -18.35 -12.38 15.41
N GLU A 97 -17.11 -12.75 15.72
CA GLU A 97 -16.23 -12.10 16.68
C GLU A 97 -15.19 -11.24 15.95
N LEU A 98 -15.63 -10.08 15.43
CA LEU A 98 -14.76 -9.17 14.72
C LEU A 98 -13.92 -8.33 15.69
N PRO A 99 -12.63 -8.04 15.36
CA PRO A 99 -11.91 -6.97 16.04
C PRO A 99 -12.54 -5.61 15.73
N ASP A 100 -12.31 -4.62 16.58
CA ASP A 100 -12.80 -3.24 16.36
C ASP A 100 -12.22 -2.64 15.08
N VAL A 101 -10.98 -3.02 14.73
CA VAL A 101 -10.28 -2.56 13.52
C VAL A 101 -9.62 -3.75 12.81
N MET A 102 -9.81 -3.84 11.51
CA MET A 102 -9.15 -4.84 10.66
C MET A 102 -9.01 -4.31 9.23
N VAL A 103 -8.14 -4.93 8.44
CA VAL A 103 -7.99 -4.65 7.01
C VAL A 103 -8.87 -5.61 6.21
N ILE A 104 -9.57 -5.11 5.21
CA ILE A 104 -10.32 -5.90 4.24
C ILE A 104 -9.71 -5.65 2.86
N GLU A 105 -9.29 -6.71 2.19
CA GLU A 105 -8.54 -6.63 0.94
C GLU A 105 -9.43 -6.59 -0.31
N ASP A 106 -10.69 -7.05 -0.18
CA ASP A 106 -11.60 -7.14 -1.31
C ASP A 106 -12.95 -6.47 -1.05
N ARG A 107 -13.53 -5.91 -2.12
CA ARG A 107 -14.80 -5.19 -2.07
C ARG A 107 -16.00 -6.11 -1.82
N GLU A 108 -15.98 -7.36 -2.23
CA GLU A 108 -17.10 -8.30 -2.04
C GLU A 108 -17.30 -8.60 -0.56
N THR A 109 -16.21 -8.85 0.14
CA THR A 109 -16.20 -9.02 1.60
C THR A 109 -16.68 -7.74 2.31
N LEU A 110 -16.24 -6.56 1.87
CA LEU A 110 -16.71 -5.29 2.42
C LEU A 110 -18.24 -5.13 2.27
N ILE A 111 -18.80 -5.41 1.08
CA ILE A 111 -20.23 -5.35 0.82
C ILE A 111 -20.98 -6.31 1.77
N ARG A 112 -20.53 -7.56 1.86
CA ARG A 112 -21.14 -8.57 2.73
C ARG A 112 -21.18 -8.16 4.20
N LEU A 113 -20.10 -7.55 4.71
CA LEU A 113 -20.01 -7.03 6.07
C LEU A 113 -20.96 -5.84 6.29
N ALA A 114 -21.02 -4.93 5.32
CA ALA A 114 -21.90 -3.76 5.37
C ALA A 114 -23.39 -4.16 5.35
N GLU A 115 -23.80 -5.04 4.43
CA GLU A 115 -25.16 -5.58 4.34
C GLU A 115 -25.55 -6.38 5.58
N GLY A 116 -24.59 -7.10 6.17
CA GLY A 116 -24.77 -7.83 7.42
C GLY A 116 -24.84 -6.93 8.66
N GLY A 117 -24.61 -5.63 8.54
CA GLY A 117 -24.57 -4.69 9.67
C GLY A 117 -23.44 -5.00 10.65
N MET A 118 -22.35 -5.62 10.18
CA MET A 118 -21.21 -6.06 11.00
C MET A 118 -20.15 -4.99 11.18
N ILE A 119 -20.19 -3.93 10.38
CA ILE A 119 -19.25 -2.81 10.40
C ILE A 119 -19.97 -1.48 10.46
N ALA A 120 -19.31 -0.45 10.97
CA ALA A 120 -19.88 0.86 11.20
C ALA A 120 -19.83 1.75 9.93
N ASP A 121 -20.79 2.67 9.83
CA ASP A 121 -20.71 3.80 8.91
C ASP A 121 -19.69 4.82 9.45
N LEU A 122 -18.67 5.11 8.67
CA LEU A 122 -17.56 6.02 9.02
C LEU A 122 -17.73 7.44 8.47
N SER A 123 -18.85 7.74 7.80
CA SER A 123 -19.08 9.04 7.14
C SER A 123 -18.92 10.21 8.11
N GLU A 124 -19.60 10.15 9.27
CA GLU A 124 -19.53 11.18 10.30
C GLU A 124 -18.14 11.22 10.97
N ALA A 125 -17.54 10.05 11.21
CA ALA A 125 -16.21 9.97 11.81
C ALA A 125 -15.15 10.60 10.91
N LEU A 126 -15.16 10.34 9.60
CA LEU A 126 -14.26 10.99 8.66
C LEU A 126 -14.44 12.50 8.64
N GLU A 127 -15.69 12.97 8.61
CA GLU A 127 -16.00 14.42 8.58
C GLU A 127 -15.48 15.13 9.83
N ASN A 128 -15.71 14.57 11.02
CA ASN A 128 -15.42 15.21 12.29
C ASN A 128 -13.98 14.97 12.77
N CYS A 129 -13.38 13.82 12.49
CA CYS A 129 -12.11 13.40 13.10
C CYS A 129 -10.94 13.41 12.13
N ALA A 130 -11.15 13.41 10.80
CA ALA A 130 -10.03 13.48 9.89
C ALA A 130 -9.38 14.86 9.92
N SER A 131 -8.04 14.87 9.96
CA SER A 131 -7.29 16.11 9.83
C SER A 131 -7.40 16.69 8.41
N ASP A 132 -7.14 18.00 8.28
CA ASP A 132 -7.13 18.66 6.97
C ASP A 132 -6.15 17.97 5.99
N GLY A 133 -5.03 17.44 6.51
CA GLY A 133 -4.07 16.68 5.70
C GLY A 133 -4.65 15.38 5.14
N ILE A 134 -5.41 14.63 5.92
CA ILE A 134 -6.09 13.40 5.48
C ILE A 134 -7.19 13.72 4.46
N LYS A 135 -7.98 14.75 4.72
CA LYS A 135 -9.01 15.20 3.77
C LYS A 135 -8.38 15.64 2.44
N ALA A 136 -7.35 16.48 2.49
CA ALA A 136 -6.63 16.92 1.30
C ALA A 136 -5.96 15.77 0.53
N MET A 137 -5.50 14.73 1.22
CA MET A 137 -4.97 13.52 0.60
C MET A 137 -6.07 12.81 -0.22
N TYR A 138 -7.22 12.52 0.36
CA TYR A 138 -8.32 11.90 -0.37
C TYR A 138 -8.83 12.78 -1.53
N ASP A 139 -8.87 14.10 -1.35
CA ASP A 139 -9.29 15.06 -2.37
C ASP A 139 -8.29 15.20 -3.54
N SER A 140 -7.04 14.75 -3.35
CA SER A 140 -6.00 14.84 -4.39
C SER A 140 -6.14 13.81 -5.52
N TYR A 141 -7.00 12.80 -5.34
CA TYR A 141 -7.22 11.78 -6.37
C TYR A 141 -8.24 12.28 -7.41
N GLU A 142 -7.95 12.08 -8.70
CA GLU A 142 -8.85 12.46 -9.81
C GLU A 142 -10.20 11.73 -9.75
N VAL A 143 -10.16 10.46 -9.31
CA VAL A 143 -11.35 9.67 -8.97
C VAL A 143 -11.37 9.52 -7.47
N SER A 144 -12.50 9.83 -6.83
CA SER A 144 -12.58 9.74 -5.36
C SER A 144 -12.17 8.37 -4.85
N ALA A 145 -11.06 8.32 -4.12
CA ALA A 145 -10.59 7.08 -3.49
C ALA A 145 -11.64 6.51 -2.52
N LEU A 146 -12.45 7.37 -1.91
CA LEU A 146 -13.52 6.98 -0.98
C LEU A 146 -14.65 6.21 -1.68
N ASP A 147 -14.88 6.41 -2.98
CA ASP A 147 -15.95 5.75 -3.73
C ASP A 147 -15.82 4.22 -3.72
N SER A 148 -14.58 3.72 -3.63
CA SER A 148 -14.32 2.28 -3.52
C SER A 148 -14.91 1.65 -2.25
N ALA A 149 -15.06 2.43 -1.17
CA ALA A 149 -15.58 2.01 0.12
C ALA A 149 -17.01 2.50 0.40
N MET A 150 -17.61 3.20 -0.57
CA MET A 150 -19.02 3.61 -0.46
C MET A 150 -19.95 2.44 -0.79
N ILE A 151 -20.85 2.13 0.15
CA ILE A 151 -21.91 1.12 0.01
C ILE A 151 -23.24 1.79 0.40
N ASP A 152 -24.18 1.83 -0.53
CA ASP A 152 -25.49 2.47 -0.34
C ASP A 152 -25.41 3.91 0.21
N GLY A 153 -24.46 4.69 -0.27
CA GLY A 153 -24.25 6.08 0.12
C GLY A 153 -23.61 6.28 1.50
N ARG A 154 -23.09 5.22 2.12
CA ARG A 154 -22.39 5.23 3.41
C ARG A 154 -20.94 4.82 3.24
N LEU A 155 -20.05 5.48 3.94
CA LEU A 155 -18.62 5.13 3.94
C LEU A 155 -18.39 3.97 4.92
N MET A 156 -18.18 2.76 4.40
CA MET A 156 -18.10 1.55 5.20
C MET A 156 -16.66 1.12 5.53
N ALA A 157 -15.67 1.74 4.92
CA ALA A 157 -14.24 1.57 5.24
C ALA A 157 -13.46 2.84 4.87
N LEU A 158 -12.24 2.97 5.38
CA LEU A 158 -11.27 3.97 4.91
C LEU A 158 -10.31 3.27 3.96
N PRO A 159 -10.34 3.58 2.66
CA PRO A 159 -9.37 3.03 1.70
C PRO A 159 -7.94 3.44 2.07
N GLU A 160 -7.00 2.52 1.92
CA GLU A 160 -5.58 2.83 1.96
C GLU A 160 -5.14 3.27 0.55
N PRO A 161 -5.01 4.59 0.30
CA PRO A 161 -4.59 5.05 -1.00
C PRO A 161 -3.09 4.81 -1.20
N SER A 162 -2.71 4.49 -2.42
CA SER A 162 -1.29 4.48 -2.79
C SER A 162 -0.75 5.92 -2.78
N PHE A 163 0.28 6.18 -2.01
CA PHE A 163 0.93 7.50 -1.98
C PHE A 163 1.83 7.73 -3.20
N VAL A 164 2.08 6.72 -3.99
CA VAL A 164 3.07 6.75 -5.06
C VAL A 164 2.51 6.08 -6.32
N ASP A 165 1.72 6.80 -7.06
CA ASP A 165 1.47 6.49 -8.47
C ASP A 165 2.57 7.16 -9.33
N GLY A 166 3.82 6.93 -8.95
CA GLY A 166 4.96 7.35 -9.76
C GLY A 166 5.25 6.34 -10.87
N PRO A 167 5.88 6.77 -11.95
CA PRO A 167 6.35 5.84 -12.98
C PRO A 167 7.37 4.88 -12.35
N ASN A 168 7.37 3.63 -12.81
CA ASN A 168 8.44 2.70 -12.49
C ASN A 168 9.76 3.28 -12.98
N LEU A 169 10.81 3.19 -12.15
CA LEU A 169 12.13 3.68 -12.49
C LEU A 169 13.04 2.48 -12.81
N LEU A 170 13.71 2.55 -13.96
CA LEU A 170 14.77 1.60 -14.30
C LEU A 170 16.07 2.02 -13.63
N TRP A 171 16.64 1.14 -12.80
CA TRP A 171 17.92 1.34 -12.15
C TRP A 171 18.99 0.50 -12.85
N LEU A 172 20.03 1.16 -13.38
CA LEU A 172 21.16 0.53 -14.06
C LEU A 172 22.47 0.76 -13.29
N ARG A 173 23.36 -0.20 -13.31
CA ARG A 173 24.71 -0.10 -12.75
C ARG A 173 25.53 0.89 -13.59
N ARG A 174 25.65 2.12 -13.08
CA ARG A 174 26.35 3.21 -13.77
C ARG A 174 27.82 2.88 -14.01
N ASP A 175 28.49 2.27 -13.05
CA ASP A 175 29.88 1.85 -13.15
C ASP A 175 30.09 0.81 -14.27
N TRP A 176 29.15 -0.11 -14.48
CA TRP A 176 29.20 -1.07 -15.57
C TRP A 176 28.93 -0.42 -16.93
N MET A 177 28.01 0.54 -16.96
CA MET A 177 27.75 1.31 -18.17
C MET A 177 28.99 2.12 -18.59
N ASP A 178 29.63 2.80 -17.65
CA ASP A 178 30.84 3.59 -17.89
C ASP A 178 32.00 2.72 -18.36
N GLU A 179 32.20 1.51 -17.81
CA GLU A 179 33.23 0.56 -18.21
C GLU A 179 33.01 0.05 -19.65
N LEU A 180 31.77 -0.21 -20.02
CA LEU A 180 31.40 -0.72 -21.35
C LEU A 180 31.13 0.41 -22.36
N GLY A 181 31.21 1.67 -21.96
CA GLY A 181 30.97 2.83 -22.83
C GLY A 181 29.54 2.93 -23.32
N LEU A 182 28.57 2.51 -22.47
CA LEU A 182 27.14 2.53 -22.76
C LEU A 182 26.49 3.81 -22.25
N GLU A 183 25.53 4.31 -23.01
CA GLU A 183 24.69 5.47 -22.61
C GLU A 183 23.36 5.01 -22.00
N ALA A 184 22.64 5.93 -21.34
CA ALA A 184 21.32 5.63 -20.81
C ALA A 184 20.36 5.29 -21.95
N PRO A 185 19.49 4.28 -21.79
CA PRO A 185 18.57 3.88 -22.85
C PRO A 185 17.39 4.86 -22.98
N ASP A 186 17.02 5.15 -24.21
CA ASP A 186 15.81 5.91 -24.56
C ASP A 186 14.65 4.97 -24.96
N THR A 187 14.95 3.70 -25.24
CA THR A 187 13.97 2.68 -25.67
C THR A 187 14.11 1.40 -24.86
N MET A 188 13.09 0.55 -24.90
CA MET A 188 13.16 -0.79 -24.25
C MET A 188 14.15 -1.71 -24.97
N GLU A 189 14.28 -1.59 -26.26
CA GLU A 189 15.26 -2.34 -27.05
C GLU A 189 16.69 -2.00 -26.60
N GLU A 190 17.00 -0.72 -26.41
CA GLU A 190 18.31 -0.29 -25.89
C GLU A 190 18.54 -0.77 -24.45
N ALA A 191 17.50 -0.76 -23.60
CA ALA A 191 17.61 -1.32 -22.27
C ALA A 191 17.94 -2.82 -22.29
N VAL A 192 17.31 -3.59 -23.18
CA VAL A 192 17.60 -5.03 -23.37
C VAL A 192 19.04 -5.25 -23.87
N GLU A 193 19.53 -4.42 -24.80
CA GLU A 193 20.93 -4.51 -25.27
C GLU A 193 21.94 -4.20 -24.16
N ILE A 194 21.65 -3.23 -23.28
CA ILE A 194 22.50 -2.94 -22.11
C ILE A 194 22.53 -4.14 -21.17
N VAL A 195 21.36 -4.72 -20.86
CA VAL A 195 21.26 -5.90 -20.00
C VAL A 195 22.03 -7.09 -20.60
N ARG A 196 21.91 -7.30 -21.91
CA ARG A 196 22.69 -8.32 -22.64
C ARG A 196 24.20 -8.08 -22.55
N ALA A 197 24.63 -6.84 -22.75
CA ALA A 197 26.05 -6.48 -22.64
C ALA A 197 26.60 -6.75 -21.22
N PHE A 198 25.81 -6.48 -20.17
CA PHE A 198 26.21 -6.80 -18.79
C PHE A 198 26.45 -8.31 -18.58
N VAL A 199 25.55 -9.13 -19.14
CA VAL A 199 25.67 -10.60 -19.03
C VAL A 199 26.85 -11.14 -19.84
N GLU A 200 27.00 -10.70 -21.09
CA GLU A 200 28.01 -11.25 -22.03
C GLU A 200 29.42 -10.77 -21.73
N GLN A 201 29.60 -9.53 -21.27
CA GLN A 201 30.88 -8.91 -21.04
C GLN A 201 31.36 -8.93 -19.59
N ASP A 202 30.43 -9.29 -18.65
CA ASP A 202 30.71 -9.46 -17.21
C ASP A 202 31.60 -8.35 -16.59
N PRO A 203 31.22 -7.06 -16.69
CA PRO A 203 32.03 -5.96 -16.15
C PRO A 203 32.19 -6.05 -14.63
N GLY A 204 31.35 -6.83 -13.94
CA GLY A 204 31.48 -7.12 -12.52
C GLY A 204 32.54 -8.15 -12.16
N ASN A 205 33.17 -8.81 -13.15
CA ASN A 205 34.10 -9.92 -12.96
C ASN A 205 33.56 -11.04 -12.04
N ASN A 206 32.28 -11.35 -12.19
CA ASN A 206 31.60 -12.37 -11.38
C ASN A 206 31.91 -13.79 -11.88
N GLY A 207 32.42 -13.94 -13.09
CA GLY A 207 32.70 -15.20 -13.78
C GLY A 207 31.55 -15.66 -14.67
N GLU A 208 31.87 -16.51 -15.65
CA GLU A 208 30.91 -16.98 -16.66
C GLU A 208 29.63 -17.53 -16.05
N GLY A 209 28.48 -17.00 -16.48
CA GLY A 209 27.14 -17.40 -16.03
C GLY A 209 26.74 -16.91 -14.64
N ASN A 210 27.54 -16.09 -13.96
CA ASN A 210 27.24 -15.56 -12.64
C ASN A 210 26.68 -14.14 -12.66
N THR A 211 26.62 -13.47 -13.80
CA THR A 211 26.00 -12.17 -13.95
C THR A 211 24.57 -12.35 -14.41
N ILE A 212 23.63 -11.85 -13.61
CA ILE A 212 22.18 -11.84 -13.91
C ILE A 212 21.87 -10.49 -14.54
N GLY A 213 21.30 -10.49 -15.73
CA GLY A 213 20.96 -9.27 -16.46
C GLY A 213 19.68 -8.62 -15.95
N LEU A 214 18.62 -9.39 -15.84
CA LEU A 214 17.32 -8.92 -15.40
C LEU A 214 16.66 -9.95 -14.48
N VAL A 215 16.28 -9.51 -13.30
CA VAL A 215 15.55 -10.33 -12.33
C VAL A 215 14.07 -10.03 -12.47
N CYS A 216 13.28 -11.02 -12.89
CA CYS A 216 11.84 -10.93 -13.05
C CYS A 216 11.14 -11.89 -12.12
N HIS A 217 9.90 -11.54 -11.75
CA HIS A 217 9.03 -12.45 -11.01
C HIS A 217 8.41 -13.51 -11.95
N SER A 218 8.18 -14.72 -11.42
CA SER A 218 7.67 -15.85 -12.21
C SER A 218 6.25 -15.68 -12.72
N ASP A 219 5.44 -14.82 -12.12
CA ASP A 219 4.06 -14.55 -12.54
C ASP A 219 3.95 -13.46 -13.60
N LEU A 220 5.06 -12.99 -14.16
CA LEU A 220 5.23 -12.00 -15.22
C LEU A 220 4.48 -10.67 -15.01
N THR A 221 3.22 -10.73 -14.66
CA THR A 221 2.30 -9.59 -14.49
C THR A 221 1.64 -9.63 -13.13
N GLY A 222 2.40 -10.04 -12.12
CA GLY A 222 1.94 -10.13 -10.75
C GLY A 222 1.43 -8.81 -10.20
N GLU A 223 0.65 -8.91 -9.15
CA GLU A 223 0.16 -7.75 -8.42
C GLU A 223 1.32 -6.90 -7.92
N THR A 224 1.15 -5.60 -8.03
CA THR A 224 2.12 -4.62 -7.57
C THR A 224 2.25 -4.70 -6.05
N GLY A 225 3.25 -5.40 -5.57
CA GLY A 225 3.68 -5.35 -4.18
C GLY A 225 5.03 -4.64 -4.05
N TYR A 226 5.57 -4.56 -2.85
CA TYR A 226 6.95 -4.12 -2.59
C TYR A 226 7.93 -5.17 -3.09
N ARG A 227 8.03 -5.30 -4.42
CA ARG A 227 8.93 -6.24 -5.09
C ARG A 227 10.06 -5.44 -5.69
N TYR A 228 11.26 -5.94 -5.53
CA TYR A 228 12.48 -5.29 -5.98
C TYR A 228 12.92 -5.77 -7.37
N GLU A 229 12.22 -6.76 -7.91
CA GLU A 229 12.48 -7.30 -9.23
C GLU A 229 11.92 -6.38 -10.31
N PHE A 230 12.47 -6.47 -11.52
CA PHE A 230 11.94 -5.73 -12.65
C PHE A 230 10.49 -6.17 -12.95
N GLN A 231 9.60 -5.20 -12.93
CA GLN A 231 8.19 -5.44 -13.21
C GLN A 231 7.97 -5.46 -14.74
N LEU A 232 7.66 -6.62 -15.27
CA LEU A 232 7.35 -6.78 -16.69
C LEU A 232 6.12 -5.98 -17.14
N ASN A 233 5.29 -5.50 -16.23
CA ASN A 233 4.23 -4.56 -16.53
C ASN A 233 4.73 -3.31 -17.27
N THR A 234 5.94 -2.83 -16.95
CA THR A 234 6.56 -1.70 -17.65
C THR A 234 6.89 -2.06 -19.12
N LEU A 235 7.41 -3.27 -19.35
CA LEU A 235 7.63 -3.79 -20.69
C LEU A 235 6.31 -3.90 -21.46
N PHE A 236 5.28 -4.50 -20.86
CA PHE A 236 3.97 -4.60 -21.47
C PHE A 236 3.38 -3.22 -21.80
N ALA A 237 3.50 -2.25 -20.89
CA ALA A 237 3.01 -0.88 -21.10
C ALA A 237 3.69 -0.18 -22.29
N SER A 238 5.00 -0.44 -22.55
CA SER A 238 5.70 0.11 -23.70
C SER A 238 5.12 -0.36 -25.05
N TYR A 239 4.46 -1.50 -25.06
CA TYR A 239 3.70 -2.04 -26.21
C TYR A 239 2.19 -1.68 -26.14
N SER A 240 1.78 -0.78 -25.25
CA SER A 240 0.36 -0.50 -24.97
C SER A 240 -0.45 -1.74 -24.59
N ALA A 241 0.20 -2.70 -23.94
CA ALA A 241 -0.38 -3.93 -23.45
C ALA A 241 -0.62 -3.84 -21.94
N PHE A 242 -1.80 -4.23 -21.49
CA PHE A 242 -2.22 -4.15 -20.08
C PHE A 242 -2.83 -5.49 -19.64
N PRO A 243 -2.02 -6.54 -19.49
CA PRO A 243 -2.52 -7.85 -19.08
C PRO A 243 -3.14 -7.79 -17.67
N LYS A 244 -4.14 -8.67 -17.44
CA LYS A 244 -4.95 -8.74 -16.22
C LYS A 244 -5.80 -7.50 -15.89
N GLN A 245 -5.82 -6.48 -16.76
CA GLN A 245 -6.65 -5.29 -16.58
C GLN A 245 -7.89 -5.30 -17.47
N TRP A 246 -8.94 -4.66 -17.01
CA TRP A 246 -10.11 -4.36 -17.83
C TRP A 246 -9.91 -2.98 -18.46
N ILE A 247 -10.03 -2.87 -19.77
CA ILE A 247 -9.73 -1.68 -20.54
C ILE A 247 -11.01 -1.15 -21.13
N LEU A 248 -11.36 0.10 -20.81
CA LEU A 248 -12.44 0.81 -21.45
C LEU A 248 -11.93 1.36 -22.80
N GLN A 249 -12.57 0.91 -23.89
CA GLN A 249 -12.25 1.37 -25.24
C GLN A 249 -12.94 2.69 -25.54
N GLU A 250 -12.46 3.42 -26.55
CA GLU A 250 -13.06 4.69 -27.00
C GLU A 250 -14.54 4.58 -27.41
N ASP A 251 -14.96 3.41 -27.88
CA ASP A 251 -16.35 3.15 -28.26
C ASP A 251 -17.26 2.77 -27.06
N GLY A 252 -16.71 2.80 -25.84
CA GLY A 252 -17.42 2.48 -24.60
C GLY A 252 -17.47 0.97 -24.29
N THR A 253 -16.87 0.11 -25.09
CA THR A 253 -16.77 -1.31 -24.78
C THR A 253 -15.67 -1.58 -23.76
N VAL A 254 -15.86 -2.61 -22.93
CA VAL A 254 -14.85 -3.05 -21.96
C VAL A 254 -14.26 -4.38 -22.42
N VAL A 255 -12.93 -4.42 -22.53
CA VAL A 255 -12.20 -5.61 -22.98
C VAL A 255 -11.21 -6.06 -21.91
N TYR A 256 -10.95 -7.37 -21.85
CA TYR A 256 -9.92 -7.90 -20.96
C TYR A 256 -8.54 -7.83 -21.62
N GLY A 257 -7.63 -7.10 -20.98
CA GLY A 257 -6.32 -6.74 -21.55
C GLY A 257 -5.47 -7.94 -21.94
N SER A 258 -5.45 -9.03 -21.15
CA SER A 258 -4.66 -10.22 -21.47
C SER A 258 -5.02 -10.88 -22.82
N GLY A 259 -6.22 -10.65 -23.33
CA GLY A 259 -6.66 -11.18 -24.62
C GLY A 259 -6.35 -10.28 -25.82
N GLN A 260 -5.74 -9.12 -25.58
CA GLN A 260 -5.52 -8.14 -26.64
C GLN A 260 -4.22 -8.40 -27.43
N PRO A 261 -4.21 -8.10 -28.74
CA PRO A 261 -3.07 -8.34 -29.62
C PRO A 261 -1.71 -7.79 -29.12
N PRO A 262 -1.62 -6.59 -28.53
CA PRO A 262 -0.36 -6.04 -28.03
C PRO A 262 0.35 -6.91 -26.99
N VAL A 263 -0.40 -7.70 -26.22
CA VAL A 263 0.19 -8.64 -25.23
C VAL A 263 1.04 -9.70 -25.91
N LYS A 264 0.61 -10.19 -27.07
CA LYS A 264 1.38 -11.17 -27.85
C LYS A 264 2.66 -10.55 -28.41
N GLU A 265 2.62 -9.31 -28.82
CA GLU A 265 3.79 -8.57 -29.34
C GLU A 265 4.82 -8.34 -28.22
N ALA A 266 4.36 -7.95 -27.04
CA ALA A 266 5.21 -7.74 -25.88
C ALA A 266 5.83 -9.05 -25.32
N LEU A 267 5.26 -10.21 -25.60
CA LEU A 267 5.77 -11.52 -25.21
C LEU A 267 6.79 -12.11 -26.20
N ALA A 268 6.90 -11.57 -27.41
CA ALA A 268 7.77 -12.08 -28.46
C ALA A 268 9.19 -11.51 -28.36
#